data_20a890d3f570a4856ab01cb0cfee32e1
#
_entry.id   20a890d3f570a4856ab01cb0cfee32e1
#
_cell.length_a   1.000
_cell.length_b   1.000
_cell.length_c   1.000
_cell.angle_alpha   90.00
_cell.angle_beta   90.00
_cell.angle_gamma   90.00
#
_symmetry.space_group_name_H-M   'P 1'
#
loop_
_entity.id
_entity.type
_entity.pdbx_description
1 polymer ?
#
loop_
_entity_poly.entity_id
_entity_poly.type
_entity_poly.pdbx_seq_one_letter_code
_entity_poly.pdbx_strand_id
1 'polypeptide(L)'
;EAVQSGTGTKAKISSQVVAGKTGTNSDSKGVFFAGMTGYYSSALWVGHDNYKALSSKSTGSRSAAPLWQSYMSKIHQGLSNRDILEGSASDYGLVKVTTCAVSGQLATDACRSDAMGYGVVTDYWKAGTEPTVSCQMHTTQTICSVSGLLASPYCPDTVTRGVLTIPSGHPLASFIGTEYEDVLIEYLGSYAVLGASGTCPYHTSASSSGSNTMVENTLIPDAKILLSQAYAQLQSMDIVNDAQRYSAIQSAITNLEYVISLPAPTTAEVASAMGQLTQAMAGLY
;
A
#
# COMPACT_ATOMS: atom_id res chain seq x y z
N GLU A 1 -3.94 10.55 11.85
CA GLU A 1 -3.78 9.44 10.92
C GLU A 1 -4.58 8.21 11.38
N ALA A 2 -4.31 7.61 12.57
CA ALA A 2 -4.94 6.37 13.02
C ALA A 2 -6.48 6.39 13.03
N VAL A 3 -7.09 7.55 13.29
CA VAL A 3 -8.55 7.75 13.24
C VAL A 3 -9.04 8.08 11.83
N GLN A 4 -8.18 8.62 10.95
CA GLN A 4 -8.59 8.99 9.58
C GLN A 4 -8.56 7.79 8.62
N SER A 5 -7.51 7.00 8.67
CA SER A 5 -7.25 5.90 7.73
C SER A 5 -6.75 4.60 8.37
N GLY A 6 -6.52 4.59 9.70
CA GLY A 6 -5.97 3.44 10.42
C GLY A 6 -7.00 2.66 11.24
N THR A 7 -6.52 1.96 12.26
CA THR A 7 -7.31 1.07 13.12
C THR A 7 -8.36 1.78 13.98
N GLY A 8 -8.30 3.13 14.09
CA GLY A 8 -9.21 3.95 14.88
C GLY A 8 -10.38 4.56 14.08
N THR A 9 -10.60 4.19 12.83
CA THR A 9 -11.62 4.82 11.96
C THR A 9 -13.03 4.81 12.54
N LYS A 10 -13.38 3.80 13.32
CA LYS A 10 -14.68 3.68 14.00
C LYS A 10 -14.86 4.62 15.18
N ALA A 11 -13.82 5.39 15.57
CA ALA A 11 -13.90 6.43 16.57
C ALA A 11 -14.16 7.83 15.99
N LYS A 12 -14.33 7.97 14.67
CA LYS A 12 -14.65 9.26 14.03
C LYS A 12 -15.92 9.86 14.59
N ILE A 13 -15.88 11.15 14.89
CA ILE A 13 -17.04 11.98 15.22
C ILE A 13 -17.15 13.00 14.10
N SER A 14 -18.28 13.02 13.38
CA SER A 14 -18.44 13.88 12.20
C SER A 14 -18.31 15.38 12.48
N SER A 15 -18.64 15.80 13.71
CA SER A 15 -18.63 17.20 14.16
C SER A 15 -17.34 17.62 14.86
N GLN A 16 -16.34 16.73 15.03
CA GLN A 16 -15.13 17.01 15.81
C GLN A 16 -13.87 16.42 15.18
N VAL A 17 -12.76 17.11 15.34
CA VAL A 17 -11.44 16.51 15.10
C VAL A 17 -11.16 15.52 16.23
N VAL A 18 -10.80 14.28 15.85
CA VAL A 18 -10.47 13.21 16.79
C VAL A 18 -9.06 12.69 16.52
N ALA A 19 -8.25 12.62 17.57
CA ALA A 19 -7.00 11.86 17.59
C ALA A 19 -7.13 10.70 18.58
N GLY A 20 -6.53 9.55 18.28
CA GLY A 20 -6.60 8.40 19.18
C GLY A 20 -5.95 7.16 18.61
N LYS A 21 -5.82 6.14 19.46
CA LYS A 21 -5.20 4.87 19.11
C LYS A 21 -5.92 3.71 19.77
N THR A 22 -6.08 2.64 19.00
CA THR A 22 -6.58 1.35 19.49
C THR A 22 -5.50 0.57 20.20
N GLY A 23 -5.88 -0.27 21.14
CA GLY A 23 -5.02 -1.29 21.76
C GLY A 23 -5.74 -2.64 21.76
N THR A 24 -4.98 -3.71 21.55
CA THR A 24 -5.44 -5.09 21.71
C THR A 24 -4.27 -5.84 22.34
N ASN A 25 -4.48 -6.42 23.52
CA ASN A 25 -3.42 -7.22 24.13
C ASN A 25 -3.45 -8.67 23.64
N SER A 26 -2.42 -9.44 24.02
CA SER A 26 -2.29 -10.84 23.65
C SER A 26 -3.54 -11.63 24.07
N ASP A 27 -3.96 -12.54 23.22
CA ASP A 27 -5.16 -13.38 23.38
C ASP A 27 -6.48 -12.60 23.50
N SER A 28 -6.52 -11.34 23.09
CA SER A 28 -7.70 -10.47 23.19
C SER A 28 -8.32 -10.42 24.60
N LYS A 29 -7.52 -10.46 25.66
CA LYS A 29 -7.99 -10.39 27.06
C LYS A 29 -8.43 -8.99 27.49
N GLY A 30 -7.96 -7.97 26.76
CA GLY A 30 -8.38 -6.60 26.92
C GLY A 30 -8.19 -5.83 25.64
N VAL A 31 -9.21 -5.03 25.28
CA VAL A 31 -9.17 -4.18 24.10
C VAL A 31 -9.45 -2.73 24.52
N PHE A 32 -8.76 -1.80 23.87
CA PHE A 32 -8.71 -0.40 24.27
C PHE A 32 -8.97 0.53 23.11
N PHE A 33 -9.47 1.71 23.46
CA PHE A 33 -9.33 2.90 22.64
C PHE A 33 -9.07 4.09 23.58
N ALA A 34 -7.99 4.80 23.35
CA ALA A 34 -7.69 6.09 23.99
C ALA A 34 -7.72 7.16 22.91
N GLY A 35 -8.49 8.23 23.17
CA GLY A 35 -8.67 9.29 22.20
C GLY A 35 -8.97 10.64 22.84
N MET A 36 -8.86 11.68 22.02
CA MET A 36 -9.10 13.07 22.43
C MET A 36 -9.75 13.87 21.30
N THR A 37 -10.41 14.92 21.71
CA THR A 37 -10.92 16.02 20.88
C THR A 37 -10.34 17.33 21.41
N GLY A 38 -10.71 18.45 20.83
CA GLY A 38 -10.37 19.78 21.37
C GLY A 38 -11.03 20.09 22.72
N TYR A 39 -11.95 19.26 23.21
CA TYR A 39 -12.68 19.46 24.47
C TYR A 39 -12.32 18.45 25.54
N TYR A 40 -12.23 17.16 25.19
CA TYR A 40 -12.10 16.07 26.14
C TYR A 40 -11.09 15.02 25.69
N SER A 41 -10.44 14.42 26.66
CA SER A 41 -9.68 13.17 26.48
C SER A 41 -10.35 12.04 27.25
N SER A 42 -10.31 10.84 26.70
CA SER A 42 -10.94 9.68 27.30
C SER A 42 -10.30 8.40 26.85
N ALA A 43 -10.28 7.42 27.75
CA ALA A 43 -9.86 6.05 27.44
C ALA A 43 -11.01 5.09 27.80
N LEU A 44 -11.19 4.08 26.96
CA LEU A 44 -12.16 3.01 27.18
C LEU A 44 -11.46 1.66 27.07
N TRP A 45 -11.71 0.84 28.07
CA TRP A 45 -11.26 -0.55 28.13
C TRP A 45 -12.46 -1.49 28.12
N VAL A 46 -12.34 -2.60 27.42
CA VAL A 46 -13.30 -3.71 27.43
C VAL A 46 -12.56 -4.99 27.73
N GLY A 47 -12.98 -5.71 28.75
CA GLY A 47 -12.39 -6.97 29.20
C GLY A 47 -13.20 -7.61 30.30
N HIS A 48 -12.81 -8.79 30.71
CA HIS A 48 -13.35 -9.47 31.88
C HIS A 48 -12.53 -9.15 33.13
N ASP A 49 -13.17 -8.94 34.28
CA ASP A 49 -12.51 -8.66 35.55
C ASP A 49 -11.50 -9.76 35.95
N ASN A 50 -11.79 -11.00 35.59
CA ASN A 50 -10.91 -12.14 35.83
C ASN A 50 -9.88 -12.39 34.72
N TYR A 51 -9.69 -11.42 33.84
CA TYR A 51 -8.72 -11.44 32.73
C TYR A 51 -8.87 -12.63 31.76
N LYS A 52 -10.09 -13.16 31.62
CA LYS A 52 -10.39 -14.15 30.59
C LYS A 52 -10.33 -13.51 29.20
N ALA A 53 -10.01 -14.34 28.19
CA ALA A 53 -10.04 -13.91 26.82
C ALA A 53 -11.47 -13.51 26.40
N LEU A 54 -11.58 -12.43 25.67
CA LEU A 54 -12.77 -12.07 24.90
C LEU A 54 -12.87 -12.96 23.67
N SER A 55 -13.93 -12.78 22.86
CA SER A 55 -13.98 -13.42 21.55
C SER A 55 -12.73 -13.11 20.72
N SER A 56 -12.22 -14.08 19.96
CA SER A 56 -11.07 -13.90 19.05
C SER A 56 -11.30 -12.80 18.00
N LYS A 57 -12.56 -12.40 17.78
CA LYS A 57 -12.92 -11.28 16.91
C LYS A 57 -12.89 -9.92 17.61
N SER A 58 -12.70 -9.88 18.93
CA SER A 58 -12.65 -8.64 19.69
C SER A 58 -11.31 -7.96 19.52
N THR A 59 -11.34 -6.75 18.98
CA THR A 59 -10.17 -5.88 18.83
C THR A 59 -10.51 -4.46 19.30
N GLY A 60 -9.50 -3.63 19.54
CA GLY A 60 -9.71 -2.22 19.84
C GLY A 60 -10.54 -1.52 18.78
N SER A 61 -10.31 -1.83 17.50
CA SER A 61 -11.08 -1.28 16.37
C SER A 61 -12.54 -1.74 16.34
N ARG A 62 -12.81 -3.03 16.65
CA ARG A 62 -14.15 -3.61 16.53
C ARG A 62 -15.01 -3.39 17.76
N SER A 63 -14.41 -3.34 18.93
CA SER A 63 -15.15 -3.32 20.21
C SER A 63 -15.00 -1.98 20.95
N ALA A 64 -13.77 -1.51 21.18
CA ALA A 64 -13.56 -0.31 22.01
C ALA A 64 -13.82 1.00 21.24
N ALA A 65 -13.33 1.14 20.02
CA ALA A 65 -13.49 2.38 19.24
C ALA A 65 -14.95 2.77 18.97
N PRO A 66 -15.88 1.86 18.57
CA PRO A 66 -17.28 2.21 18.38
C PRO A 66 -17.98 2.62 19.69
N LEU A 67 -17.67 1.95 20.80
CA LEU A 67 -18.23 2.30 22.10
C LEU A 67 -17.75 3.68 22.55
N TRP A 68 -16.45 3.96 22.39
CA TRP A 68 -15.87 5.27 22.66
C TRP A 68 -16.56 6.35 21.81
N GLN A 69 -16.70 6.09 20.52
CA GLN A 69 -17.37 7.01 19.59
C GLN A 69 -18.81 7.29 20.01
N SER A 70 -19.54 6.26 20.44
CA SER A 70 -20.96 6.38 20.82
C SER A 70 -21.18 7.34 21.98
N TYR A 71 -20.42 7.24 23.07
CA TYR A 71 -20.61 8.16 24.20
C TYR A 71 -19.97 9.53 23.94
N MET A 72 -18.80 9.56 23.29
CA MET A 72 -18.16 10.83 22.96
C MET A 72 -19.01 11.68 22.02
N SER A 73 -19.67 11.08 21.04
CA SER A 73 -20.61 11.80 20.18
C SER A 73 -21.75 12.44 20.97
N LYS A 74 -22.25 11.77 22.02
CA LYS A 74 -23.31 12.31 22.87
C LYS A 74 -22.86 13.51 23.69
N ILE A 75 -21.68 13.44 24.30
CA ILE A 75 -21.19 14.58 25.13
C ILE A 75 -20.70 15.76 24.30
N HIS A 76 -20.54 15.58 22.96
CA HIS A 76 -20.21 16.67 22.04
C HIS A 76 -21.43 17.25 21.33
N GLN A 77 -22.66 16.83 21.66
CA GLN A 77 -23.86 17.41 21.06
C GLN A 77 -23.95 18.89 21.40
N GLY A 78 -24.12 19.72 20.37
CA GLY A 78 -24.18 21.17 20.51
C GLY A 78 -22.84 21.89 20.63
N LEU A 79 -21.72 21.18 20.69
CA LEU A 79 -20.38 21.77 20.65
C LEU A 79 -19.93 22.00 19.22
N SER A 80 -19.36 23.18 18.94
CA SER A 80 -18.73 23.47 17.65
C SER A 80 -17.46 22.64 17.45
N ASN A 81 -17.03 22.46 16.19
CA ASN A 81 -15.74 21.84 15.94
C ASN A 81 -14.60 22.65 16.55
N ARG A 82 -13.69 21.98 17.24
CA ARG A 82 -12.51 22.58 17.85
C ARG A 82 -11.28 21.72 17.57
N ASP A 83 -10.20 22.38 17.15
CA ASP A 83 -8.93 21.71 16.99
C ASP A 83 -8.36 21.24 18.32
N ILE A 84 -7.59 20.12 18.30
CA ILE A 84 -6.99 19.55 19.50
C ILE A 84 -5.86 20.45 20.01
N LEU A 85 -5.12 21.07 19.08
CA LEU A 85 -4.06 22.04 19.39
C LEU A 85 -4.47 23.39 18.80
N GLU A 86 -4.30 24.46 19.59
CA GLU A 86 -4.48 25.83 19.10
C GLU A 86 -3.24 26.30 18.36
N GLY A 87 -3.42 27.16 17.35
CA GLY A 87 -2.31 27.68 16.56
C GLY A 87 -1.96 26.82 15.34
N SER A 88 -0.84 27.10 14.73
CA SER A 88 -0.30 26.45 13.53
C SER A 88 0.88 25.54 13.87
N ALA A 89 1.25 24.67 12.95
CA ALA A 89 2.43 23.82 13.13
C ALA A 89 3.72 24.64 13.39
N SER A 90 3.84 25.82 12.78
CA SER A 90 4.97 26.71 12.99
C SER A 90 5.08 27.23 14.42
N ASP A 91 3.96 27.42 15.12
CA ASP A 91 3.95 27.86 16.53
C ASP A 91 4.56 26.80 17.46
N TYR A 92 4.59 25.54 16.99
CA TYR A 92 5.23 24.42 17.66
C TYR A 92 6.62 24.07 17.10
N GLY A 93 7.17 24.95 16.26
CA GLY A 93 8.47 24.70 15.62
C GLY A 93 8.46 23.53 14.65
N LEU A 94 7.31 23.26 14.03
CA LEU A 94 7.14 22.18 13.06
C LEU A 94 7.03 22.74 11.64
N VAL A 95 7.61 22.00 10.70
CA VAL A 95 7.50 22.23 9.26
C VAL A 95 6.85 21.03 8.59
N LYS A 96 6.01 21.29 7.60
CA LYS A 96 5.34 20.23 6.84
C LYS A 96 6.15 19.90 5.60
N VAL A 97 6.58 18.66 5.46
CA VAL A 97 7.44 18.19 4.37
C VAL A 97 6.87 16.96 3.73
N THR A 98 6.95 16.87 2.41
CA THR A 98 6.58 15.69 1.64
C THR A 98 7.84 14.88 1.32
N THR A 99 7.89 13.65 1.79
CA THR A 99 9.00 12.71 1.63
C THR A 99 8.60 11.52 0.78
N CYS A 100 9.58 10.87 0.20
CA CYS A 100 9.41 9.56 -0.43
C CYS A 100 9.02 8.52 0.63
N ALA A 101 7.97 7.76 0.40
CA ALA A 101 7.50 6.73 1.34
C ALA A 101 8.51 5.58 1.54
N VAL A 102 9.43 5.38 0.58
CA VAL A 102 10.45 4.31 0.64
C VAL A 102 11.75 4.82 1.30
N SER A 103 12.31 5.94 0.81
CA SER A 103 13.63 6.41 1.27
C SER A 103 13.58 7.37 2.46
N GLY A 104 12.42 7.97 2.73
CA GLY A 104 12.30 9.06 3.71
C GLY A 104 12.93 10.38 3.29
N GLN A 105 13.60 10.45 2.13
CA GLN A 105 14.19 11.67 1.58
C GLN A 105 13.13 12.58 0.94
N LEU A 106 13.46 13.81 0.55
CA LEU A 106 12.53 14.73 -0.13
C LEU A 106 11.94 14.06 -1.36
N ALA A 107 10.61 14.15 -1.49
CA ALA A 107 9.91 13.53 -2.60
C ALA A 107 10.23 14.22 -3.93
N THR A 108 10.41 13.41 -4.97
CA THR A 108 10.53 13.85 -6.38
C THR A 108 9.26 13.47 -7.15
N ASP A 109 9.14 13.91 -8.40
CA ASP A 109 8.04 13.51 -9.26
C ASP A 109 8.08 12.00 -9.57
N ALA A 110 9.28 11.42 -9.62
CA ALA A 110 9.44 9.98 -9.74
C ALA A 110 8.80 9.22 -8.55
N CYS A 111 8.94 9.73 -7.30
CA CYS A 111 8.28 9.13 -6.15
C CYS A 111 6.75 9.21 -6.25
N ARG A 112 6.20 10.30 -6.81
CA ARG A 112 4.75 10.49 -6.96
C ARG A 112 4.12 9.56 -7.99
N SER A 113 4.91 9.13 -8.96
CA SER A 113 4.51 8.21 -10.04
C SER A 113 5.06 6.80 -9.86
N ASP A 114 5.39 6.42 -8.62
CA ASP A 114 5.99 5.14 -8.30
C ASP A 114 5.16 3.95 -8.83
N ALA A 115 5.81 3.08 -9.60
CA ALA A 115 5.18 1.93 -10.24
C ALA A 115 4.70 0.88 -9.22
N MET A 116 5.33 0.80 -8.04
CA MET A 116 4.92 -0.10 -6.95
C MET A 116 3.82 0.49 -6.07
N GLY A 117 3.47 1.78 -6.25
CA GLY A 117 2.39 2.44 -5.54
C GLY A 117 2.75 2.95 -4.13
N TYR A 118 4.01 2.91 -3.71
CA TYR A 118 4.42 3.44 -2.40
C TYR A 118 4.22 4.95 -2.30
N GLY A 119 4.57 5.68 -3.37
CA GLY A 119 4.29 7.10 -3.49
C GLY A 119 5.05 7.98 -2.49
N VAL A 120 4.31 8.93 -1.92
CA VAL A 120 4.87 9.95 -1.04
C VAL A 120 4.05 10.07 0.24
N VAL A 121 4.71 10.48 1.32
CA VAL A 121 4.10 10.78 2.62
C VAL A 121 4.36 12.25 2.96
N THR A 122 3.32 12.95 3.40
CA THR A 122 3.44 14.32 3.90
C THR A 122 3.23 14.31 5.41
N ASP A 123 4.24 14.73 6.16
CA ASP A 123 4.21 14.72 7.62
C ASP A 123 4.90 15.96 8.20
N TYR A 124 4.87 16.09 9.52
CA TYR A 124 5.47 17.20 10.25
C TYR A 124 6.83 16.81 10.82
N TRP A 125 7.80 17.69 10.64
CA TRP A 125 9.17 17.56 11.14
C TRP A 125 9.48 18.71 12.09
N LYS A 126 10.30 18.47 13.10
CA LYS A 126 10.88 19.58 13.86
C LYS A 126 11.72 20.43 12.91
N ALA A 127 11.52 21.75 12.92
CA ALA A 127 12.27 22.65 12.06
C ALA A 127 13.79 22.48 12.24
N GLY A 128 14.49 22.30 11.13
CA GLY A 128 15.93 22.00 11.09
C GLY A 128 16.30 20.52 11.18
N THR A 129 15.31 19.61 11.28
CA THR A 129 15.56 18.15 11.26
C THR A 129 14.91 17.46 10.05
N GLU A 130 14.22 18.23 9.21
CA GLU A 130 13.63 17.73 7.97
C GLU A 130 14.69 17.26 6.97
N PRO A 131 14.36 16.27 6.13
CA PRO A 131 15.25 15.84 5.06
C PRO A 131 15.57 16.98 4.10
N THR A 132 16.86 17.13 3.75
CA THR A 132 17.35 18.17 2.80
C THR A 132 17.78 17.58 1.47
N VAL A 133 17.94 16.25 1.38
CA VAL A 133 18.38 15.53 0.18
C VAL A 133 17.16 14.97 -0.54
N SER A 134 17.08 15.20 -1.85
CA SER A 134 16.05 14.61 -2.70
C SER A 134 16.22 13.09 -2.82
N CYS A 135 15.11 12.39 -2.98
CA CYS A 135 15.12 10.94 -3.12
C CYS A 135 16.04 10.48 -4.26
N GLN A 136 16.95 9.59 -3.92
CA GLN A 136 17.88 8.97 -4.86
C GLN A 136 17.49 7.54 -5.24
N MET A 137 16.44 7.00 -4.63
CA MET A 137 15.94 5.65 -4.92
C MET A 137 14.93 5.61 -6.06
N HIS A 138 14.36 6.76 -6.47
CA HIS A 138 13.42 6.79 -7.58
C HIS A 138 14.00 7.51 -8.78
N THR A 139 13.85 6.90 -9.96
CA THR A 139 14.14 7.51 -11.26
C THR A 139 12.92 7.39 -12.17
N THR A 140 12.71 8.40 -13.04
CA THR A 140 11.62 8.33 -14.03
C THR A 140 12.07 7.52 -15.22
N GLN A 141 11.34 6.48 -15.59
CA GLN A 141 11.64 5.61 -16.71
C GLN A 141 10.40 5.34 -17.56
N THR A 142 10.63 5.05 -18.83
CA THR A 142 9.60 4.51 -19.72
C THR A 142 9.63 2.99 -19.59
N ILE A 143 8.54 2.44 -19.10
CA ILE A 143 8.39 1.00 -18.86
C ILE A 143 7.37 0.39 -19.81
N CYS A 144 7.55 -0.87 -20.15
CA CYS A 144 6.58 -1.65 -20.88
C CYS A 144 5.38 -1.96 -19.99
N SER A 145 4.16 -1.66 -20.44
CA SER A 145 2.93 -1.90 -19.67
C SER A 145 2.70 -3.39 -19.37
N VAL A 146 3.29 -4.29 -20.17
CA VAL A 146 3.15 -5.73 -20.01
C VAL A 146 4.17 -6.29 -19.00
N SER A 147 5.46 -5.95 -19.15
CA SER A 147 6.51 -6.54 -18.32
C SER A 147 6.81 -5.76 -17.05
N GLY A 148 6.43 -4.49 -16.97
CA GLY A 148 6.87 -3.59 -15.88
C GLY A 148 8.36 -3.24 -15.91
N LEU A 149 9.12 -3.71 -16.91
CA LEU A 149 10.54 -3.42 -17.10
C LEU A 149 10.74 -2.30 -18.10
N LEU A 150 11.99 -1.84 -18.28
CA LEU A 150 12.31 -0.83 -19.27
C LEU A 150 11.74 -1.19 -20.63
N ALA A 151 11.08 -0.23 -21.26
CA ALA A 151 10.53 -0.44 -22.59
C ALA A 151 11.64 -0.63 -23.63
N SER A 152 11.49 -1.64 -24.47
CA SER A 152 12.24 -1.75 -25.72
C SER A 152 11.61 -0.84 -26.79
N PRO A 153 12.32 -0.53 -27.89
CA PRO A 153 11.73 0.19 -29.03
C PRO A 153 10.54 -0.53 -29.67
N TYR A 154 10.34 -1.78 -29.36
CA TYR A 154 9.29 -2.64 -29.93
C TYR A 154 8.10 -2.82 -28.99
N CYS A 155 8.10 -2.22 -27.80
CA CYS A 155 6.96 -2.29 -26.89
C CYS A 155 5.77 -1.54 -27.48
N PRO A 156 4.62 -2.21 -27.72
CA PRO A 156 3.46 -1.60 -28.36
C PRO A 156 2.77 -0.60 -27.42
N ASP A 157 2.91 -0.80 -26.12
CA ASP A 157 2.33 0.04 -25.09
C ASP A 157 3.35 0.30 -23.98
N THR A 158 3.51 1.58 -23.67
CA THR A 158 4.50 2.03 -22.68
C THR A 158 3.91 3.12 -21.79
N VAL A 159 4.41 3.20 -20.56
CA VAL A 159 4.02 4.23 -19.61
C VAL A 159 5.28 4.78 -18.92
N THR A 160 5.28 6.10 -18.71
CA THR A 160 6.33 6.76 -17.93
C THR A 160 5.97 6.71 -16.45
N ARG A 161 6.82 6.06 -15.65
CA ARG A 161 6.64 5.87 -14.21
C ARG A 161 7.93 6.13 -13.45
N GLY A 162 7.78 6.44 -12.17
CA GLY A 162 8.86 6.33 -11.23
C GLY A 162 9.13 4.85 -10.95
N VAL A 163 10.38 4.45 -11.03
CA VAL A 163 10.82 3.10 -10.67
C VAL A 163 11.86 3.18 -9.58
N LEU A 164 11.84 2.22 -8.66
CA LEU A 164 12.83 2.11 -7.62
C LEU A 164 14.14 1.60 -8.19
N THR A 165 15.23 2.16 -7.72
CA THR A 165 16.60 1.69 -7.96
C THR A 165 17.31 1.59 -6.63
N ILE A 166 18.14 0.58 -6.45
CA ILE A 166 18.96 0.46 -5.24
C ILE A 166 20.31 1.17 -5.55
N PRO A 167 20.59 2.32 -4.91
CA PRO A 167 21.83 3.04 -5.16
C PRO A 167 23.06 2.21 -4.79
N SER A 168 24.15 2.42 -5.51
CA SER A 168 25.44 1.82 -5.16
C SER A 168 25.83 2.19 -3.72
N GLY A 169 26.20 1.20 -2.92
CA GLY A 169 26.53 1.37 -1.49
C GLY A 169 25.32 1.41 -0.54
N HIS A 170 24.08 1.33 -1.04
CA HIS A 170 22.93 1.17 -0.18
C HIS A 170 22.96 -0.22 0.49
N PRO A 171 22.58 -0.36 1.78
CA PRO A 171 22.59 -1.66 2.47
C PRO A 171 21.86 -2.77 1.72
N LEU A 172 20.75 -2.45 1.06
CA LEU A 172 19.98 -3.41 0.28
C LEU A 172 20.72 -3.94 -0.95
N ALA A 173 21.74 -3.23 -1.45
CA ALA A 173 22.53 -3.70 -2.61
C ALA A 173 23.30 -5.00 -2.31
N SER A 174 23.58 -5.30 -1.04
CA SER A 174 24.25 -6.53 -0.62
C SER A 174 23.39 -7.79 -0.78
N PHE A 175 22.07 -7.62 -0.96
CA PHE A 175 21.14 -8.75 -1.16
C PHE A 175 20.94 -9.10 -2.64
N ILE A 176 21.37 -8.25 -3.56
CA ILE A 176 21.31 -8.54 -5.01
C ILE A 176 22.27 -9.69 -5.32
N GLY A 177 21.80 -10.70 -6.05
CA GLY A 177 22.54 -11.91 -6.37
C GLY A 177 22.61 -12.94 -5.23
N THR A 178 21.83 -12.78 -4.17
CA THR A 178 21.71 -13.72 -3.04
C THR A 178 20.34 -14.41 -3.03
N GLU A 179 20.14 -15.35 -2.12
CA GLU A 179 18.82 -16.00 -1.89
C GLU A 179 17.70 -15.06 -1.48
N TYR A 180 18.02 -13.80 -1.13
CA TYR A 180 17.04 -12.77 -0.74
C TYR A 180 16.65 -11.83 -1.90
N GLU A 181 17.17 -12.05 -3.11
CA GLU A 181 16.86 -11.21 -4.27
C GLU A 181 15.38 -11.22 -4.62
N ASP A 182 14.73 -12.38 -4.54
CA ASP A 182 13.28 -12.51 -4.81
C ASP A 182 12.46 -11.65 -3.84
N VAL A 183 12.90 -11.51 -2.59
CA VAL A 183 12.26 -10.63 -1.60
C VAL A 183 12.41 -9.17 -2.00
N LEU A 184 13.58 -8.76 -2.50
CA LEU A 184 13.76 -7.39 -3.02
C LEU A 184 12.86 -7.11 -4.22
N ILE A 185 12.72 -8.08 -5.13
CA ILE A 185 11.83 -7.96 -6.31
C ILE A 185 10.38 -7.83 -5.87
N GLU A 186 9.94 -8.62 -4.88
CA GLU A 186 8.58 -8.57 -4.35
C GLU A 186 8.24 -7.18 -3.77
N TYR A 187 9.15 -6.61 -2.97
CA TYR A 187 8.88 -5.34 -2.27
C TYR A 187 9.26 -4.10 -3.06
N LEU A 188 10.28 -4.13 -3.91
CA LEU A 188 10.80 -2.94 -4.60
C LEU A 188 10.54 -2.95 -6.11
N GLY A 189 10.11 -4.09 -6.65
CA GLY A 189 9.91 -4.31 -8.08
C GLY A 189 11.17 -4.77 -8.79
N SER A 190 10.98 -5.45 -9.91
CA SER A 190 12.08 -6.06 -10.71
C SER A 190 13.13 -5.04 -11.15
N TYR A 191 12.75 -3.79 -11.42
CA TYR A 191 13.70 -2.75 -11.84
C TYR A 191 14.72 -2.43 -10.75
N ALA A 192 14.35 -2.51 -9.48
CA ALA A 192 15.26 -2.21 -8.36
C ALA A 192 16.48 -3.13 -8.34
N VAL A 193 16.33 -4.37 -8.80
CA VAL A 193 17.36 -5.40 -8.86
C VAL A 193 18.05 -5.42 -10.24
N LEU A 194 17.25 -5.49 -11.32
CA LEU A 194 17.77 -5.62 -12.68
C LEU A 194 18.32 -4.31 -13.26
N GLY A 195 17.83 -3.16 -12.75
CA GLY A 195 18.25 -1.85 -13.21
C GLY A 195 18.08 -1.66 -14.73
N ALA A 196 19.02 -0.96 -15.34
CA ALA A 196 19.00 -0.68 -16.77
C ALA A 196 19.17 -1.93 -17.66
N SER A 197 19.64 -3.05 -17.11
CA SER A 197 19.71 -4.33 -17.84
C SER A 197 18.37 -5.04 -17.96
N GLY A 198 17.39 -4.66 -17.13
CA GLY A 198 16.04 -5.19 -17.14
C GLY A 198 15.15 -4.61 -18.24
N THR A 199 15.57 -4.70 -19.50
CA THR A 199 14.74 -4.30 -20.65
C THR A 199 13.68 -5.37 -20.91
N CYS A 200 12.51 -4.94 -21.38
CA CYS A 200 11.39 -5.83 -21.71
C CYS A 200 11.85 -7.05 -22.53
N PRO A 201 11.73 -8.28 -22.01
CA PRO A 201 12.14 -9.47 -22.72
C PRO A 201 11.10 -9.92 -23.76
N TYR A 202 9.88 -9.40 -23.73
CA TYR A 202 8.77 -9.87 -24.56
C TYR A 202 8.70 -9.17 -25.91
N HIS A 203 9.20 -7.95 -26.03
CA HIS A 203 9.13 -7.15 -27.24
C HIS A 203 10.55 -6.85 -27.74
N THR A 204 11.18 -7.84 -28.39
CA THR A 204 12.60 -7.77 -28.77
C THR A 204 12.82 -7.50 -30.27
N SER A 205 11.76 -7.53 -31.09
CA SER A 205 11.82 -7.26 -32.54
C SER A 205 10.53 -6.66 -33.07
N ALA A 206 10.58 -6.03 -34.25
CA ALA A 206 9.42 -5.42 -34.90
C ALA A 206 8.27 -6.39 -35.25
N SER A 207 8.55 -7.69 -35.28
CA SER A 207 7.56 -8.75 -35.54
C SER A 207 6.82 -9.24 -34.31
N SER A 208 7.18 -8.79 -33.10
CA SER A 208 6.49 -9.18 -31.85
C SER A 208 5.19 -8.42 -31.57
N SER A 209 4.84 -7.44 -32.39
CA SER A 209 3.54 -6.79 -32.34
C SER A 209 2.53 -7.55 -33.20
N GLY A 210 2.00 -8.66 -32.69
CA GLY A 210 0.80 -9.28 -33.28
C GLY A 210 0.92 -10.71 -33.81
N SER A 211 1.93 -11.49 -33.46
CA SER A 211 2.00 -12.92 -33.85
C SER A 211 1.59 -13.82 -32.68
N ASN A 212 0.45 -14.48 -32.85
CA ASN A 212 -0.07 -15.56 -32.01
C ASN A 212 0.76 -16.87 -32.24
N THR A 213 2.07 -16.85 -32.08
CA THR A 213 2.86 -18.08 -32.10
C THR A 213 3.01 -18.56 -30.67
N MET A 214 2.70 -19.85 -30.45
CA MET A 214 2.91 -20.58 -29.19
C MET A 214 4.39 -20.53 -28.80
N VAL A 215 4.77 -19.51 -28.08
CA VAL A 215 6.02 -19.43 -27.32
C VAL A 215 5.66 -19.90 -25.91
N GLU A 216 6.50 -20.75 -25.31
CA GLU A 216 6.38 -21.09 -23.89
C GLU A 216 6.00 -19.83 -23.10
N ASN A 217 4.89 -19.87 -22.37
CA ASN A 217 4.28 -18.67 -21.84
C ASN A 217 5.15 -18.12 -20.71
N THR A 218 6.08 -17.24 -21.07
CA THR A 218 7.04 -16.61 -20.16
C THR A 218 6.39 -15.70 -19.11
N LEU A 219 5.08 -15.38 -19.26
CA LEU A 219 4.32 -14.61 -18.27
C LEU A 219 3.81 -15.44 -17.09
N ILE A 220 3.87 -16.79 -17.15
CA ILE A 220 3.34 -17.63 -16.07
C ILE A 220 4.09 -17.40 -14.73
N PRO A 221 5.42 -17.27 -14.69
CA PRO A 221 6.11 -16.91 -13.45
C PRO A 221 5.62 -15.58 -12.85
N ASP A 222 5.52 -14.54 -13.68
CA ASP A 222 5.07 -13.21 -13.23
C ASP A 222 3.61 -13.21 -12.79
N ALA A 223 2.75 -13.99 -13.48
CA ALA A 223 1.36 -14.20 -13.08
C ALA A 223 1.25 -14.85 -11.70
N LYS A 224 2.13 -15.80 -11.38
CA LYS A 224 2.18 -16.44 -10.05
C LYS A 224 2.64 -15.49 -8.95
N ILE A 225 3.59 -14.60 -9.25
CA ILE A 225 4.03 -13.55 -8.33
C ILE A 225 2.87 -12.59 -8.06
N LEU A 226 2.19 -12.12 -9.10
CA LEU A 226 1.02 -11.25 -8.98
C LEU A 226 -0.11 -11.88 -8.17
N LEU A 227 -0.36 -13.18 -8.35
CA LEU A 227 -1.32 -13.94 -7.53
C LEU A 227 -0.93 -13.94 -6.04
N SER A 228 0.35 -14.16 -5.73
CA SER A 228 0.83 -14.13 -4.34
C SER A 228 0.61 -12.76 -3.69
N GLN A 229 0.88 -11.68 -4.42
CA GLN A 229 0.63 -10.31 -3.97
C GLN A 229 -0.87 -10.05 -3.74
N ALA A 230 -1.71 -10.51 -4.66
CA ALA A 230 -3.16 -10.37 -4.54
C ALA A 230 -3.73 -11.13 -3.33
N TYR A 231 -3.25 -12.34 -3.07
CA TYR A 231 -3.64 -13.10 -1.87
C TYR A 231 -3.18 -12.41 -0.59
N ALA A 232 -1.97 -11.87 -0.54
CA ALA A 232 -1.48 -11.12 0.61
C ALA A 232 -2.33 -9.86 0.86
N GLN A 233 -2.73 -9.16 -0.20
CA GLN A 233 -3.62 -8.01 -0.09
C GLN A 233 -4.99 -8.42 0.45
N LEU A 234 -5.62 -9.50 -0.04
CA LEU A 234 -6.89 -10.00 0.48
C LEU A 234 -6.83 -10.33 1.98
N GLN A 235 -5.72 -10.91 2.46
CA GLN A 235 -5.55 -11.23 3.88
C GLN A 235 -5.50 -9.98 4.77
N SER A 236 -5.03 -8.86 4.25
CA SER A 236 -4.92 -7.58 4.96
C SER A 236 -6.19 -6.72 4.88
N MET A 237 -7.14 -7.03 4.00
CA MET A 237 -8.35 -6.23 3.77
C MET A 237 -9.42 -6.45 4.83
N ASP A 238 -10.15 -5.39 5.14
CA ASP A 238 -11.38 -5.47 5.94
C ASP A 238 -12.56 -5.83 5.01
N ILE A 239 -12.95 -7.11 5.04
CA ILE A 239 -14.00 -7.65 4.17
C ILE A 239 -15.33 -6.89 4.29
N VAL A 240 -15.59 -6.27 5.44
CA VAL A 240 -16.86 -5.56 5.66
C VAL A 240 -16.86 -4.16 5.04
N ASN A 241 -15.72 -3.46 5.14
CA ASN A 241 -15.61 -2.09 4.64
C ASN A 241 -15.15 -2.02 3.17
N ASP A 242 -14.47 -3.08 2.70
CA ASP A 242 -13.90 -3.16 1.35
C ASP A 242 -14.55 -4.30 0.52
N ALA A 243 -15.79 -4.68 0.83
CA ALA A 243 -16.46 -5.85 0.25
C ALA A 243 -16.45 -5.88 -1.29
N GLN A 244 -16.66 -4.73 -1.93
CA GLN A 244 -16.67 -4.63 -3.40
C GLN A 244 -15.27 -4.86 -3.98
N ARG A 245 -14.25 -4.22 -3.39
CA ARG A 245 -12.86 -4.38 -3.81
C ARG A 245 -12.36 -5.80 -3.53
N TYR A 246 -12.70 -6.36 -2.38
CA TYR A 246 -12.38 -7.74 -2.03
C TYR A 246 -12.95 -8.72 -3.06
N SER A 247 -14.23 -8.57 -3.42
CA SER A 247 -14.89 -9.39 -4.44
C SER A 247 -14.28 -9.24 -5.83
N ALA A 248 -13.90 -8.02 -6.22
CA ALA A 248 -13.24 -7.75 -7.49
C ALA A 248 -11.87 -8.43 -7.58
N ILE A 249 -11.05 -8.33 -6.52
CA ILE A 249 -9.76 -9.01 -6.45
C ILE A 249 -9.93 -10.53 -6.49
N GLN A 250 -10.87 -11.10 -5.72
CA GLN A 250 -11.16 -12.55 -5.75
C GLN A 250 -11.56 -13.04 -7.15
N SER A 251 -12.43 -12.30 -7.83
CA SER A 251 -12.86 -12.66 -9.18
C SER A 251 -11.70 -12.62 -10.18
N ALA A 252 -10.85 -11.61 -10.08
CA ALA A 252 -9.69 -11.46 -10.95
C ALA A 252 -8.60 -12.52 -10.66
N ILE A 253 -8.39 -12.91 -9.40
CA ILE A 253 -7.54 -14.05 -9.01
C ILE A 253 -8.04 -15.32 -9.69
N THR A 254 -9.32 -15.64 -9.53
CA THR A 254 -9.93 -16.86 -10.12
C THR A 254 -9.76 -16.88 -11.64
N ASN A 255 -9.94 -15.74 -12.29
CA ASN A 255 -9.72 -15.63 -13.74
C ASN A 255 -8.26 -15.87 -14.13
N LEU A 256 -7.30 -15.26 -13.42
CA LEU A 256 -5.88 -15.44 -13.73
C LEU A 256 -5.43 -16.88 -13.47
N GLU A 257 -5.87 -17.51 -12.37
CA GLU A 257 -5.60 -18.93 -12.10
C GLU A 257 -6.15 -19.83 -13.17
N TYR A 258 -7.38 -19.59 -13.63
CA TYR A 258 -7.97 -20.33 -14.74
C TYR A 258 -7.13 -20.19 -16.00
N VAL A 259 -6.78 -18.97 -16.40
CA VAL A 259 -6.02 -18.71 -17.63
C VAL A 259 -4.64 -19.41 -17.59
N ILE A 260 -3.89 -19.32 -16.49
CA ILE A 260 -2.57 -19.98 -16.39
C ILE A 260 -2.67 -21.49 -16.26
N SER A 261 -3.83 -22.06 -15.94
CA SER A 261 -4.09 -23.51 -15.88
C SER A 261 -4.43 -24.13 -17.24
N LEU A 262 -4.69 -23.32 -18.27
CA LEU A 262 -5.00 -23.82 -19.61
C LEU A 262 -3.82 -24.61 -20.17
N PRO A 263 -4.04 -25.64 -20.99
CA PRO A 263 -2.95 -26.45 -21.57
C PRO A 263 -1.98 -25.66 -22.45
N ALA A 264 -2.44 -24.57 -23.06
CA ALA A 264 -1.65 -23.68 -23.91
C ALA A 264 -2.21 -22.26 -23.86
N PRO A 265 -2.05 -21.53 -22.74
CA PRO A 265 -2.53 -20.17 -22.64
C PRO A 265 -1.69 -19.25 -23.54
N THR A 266 -2.34 -18.36 -24.27
CA THR A 266 -1.62 -17.37 -25.08
C THR A 266 -1.07 -16.26 -24.17
N THR A 267 0.03 -15.63 -24.60
CA THR A 267 0.60 -14.46 -23.89
C THR A 267 -0.42 -13.34 -23.73
N ALA A 268 -1.29 -13.14 -24.73
CA ALA A 268 -2.35 -12.12 -24.67
C ALA A 268 -3.42 -12.43 -23.61
N GLU A 269 -3.82 -13.70 -23.47
CA GLU A 269 -4.78 -14.10 -22.42
C GLU A 269 -4.20 -13.90 -21.03
N VAL A 270 -2.96 -14.35 -20.81
CA VAL A 270 -2.30 -14.19 -19.51
C VAL A 270 -2.09 -12.69 -19.19
N ALA A 271 -1.60 -11.90 -20.15
CA ALA A 271 -1.42 -10.45 -19.96
C ALA A 271 -2.73 -9.74 -19.66
N SER A 272 -3.82 -10.09 -20.35
CA SER A 272 -5.15 -9.53 -20.09
C SER A 272 -5.66 -9.86 -18.68
N ALA A 273 -5.53 -11.11 -18.25
CA ALA A 273 -5.93 -11.53 -16.91
C ALA A 273 -5.08 -10.88 -15.80
N MET A 274 -3.77 -10.74 -16.02
CA MET A 274 -2.87 -9.99 -15.11
C MET A 274 -3.26 -8.52 -15.02
N GLY A 275 -3.61 -7.89 -16.15
CA GLY A 275 -4.08 -6.51 -16.20
C GLY A 275 -5.35 -6.30 -15.36
N GLN A 276 -6.31 -7.21 -15.50
CA GLN A 276 -7.56 -7.18 -14.71
C GLN A 276 -7.28 -7.31 -13.21
N LEU A 277 -6.39 -8.21 -12.81
CA LEU A 277 -6.00 -8.37 -11.41
C LEU A 277 -5.31 -7.12 -10.87
N THR A 278 -4.40 -6.54 -11.63
CA THR A 278 -3.72 -5.29 -11.26
C THR A 278 -4.70 -4.14 -11.07
N GLN A 279 -5.69 -4.00 -11.96
CA GLN A 279 -6.75 -2.98 -11.85
C GLN A 279 -7.62 -3.20 -10.60
N ALA A 280 -8.03 -4.44 -10.34
CA ALA A 280 -8.80 -4.77 -9.14
C ALA A 280 -8.02 -4.46 -7.85
N MET A 281 -6.73 -4.81 -7.81
CA MET A 281 -5.85 -4.50 -6.68
C MET A 281 -5.68 -2.99 -6.47
N ALA A 282 -5.67 -2.21 -7.53
CA ALA A 282 -5.63 -0.74 -7.46
C ALA A 282 -6.98 -0.10 -7.11
N GLY A 283 -8.08 -0.85 -7.09
CA GLY A 283 -9.43 -0.34 -6.85
C GLY A 283 -10.06 0.34 -8.07
N LEU A 284 -9.61 -0.03 -9.27
CA LEU A 284 -10.08 0.47 -10.57
C LEU A 284 -10.98 -0.60 -11.24
N TYR A 285 -12.23 -0.73 -10.80
CA TYR A 285 -13.20 -1.73 -11.31
C TYR A 285 -14.57 -1.14 -11.52
#